data_1d1219cbfe6bf15cb0eb9fe908d650f9
#
_entry.id   1d1219cbfe6bf15cb0eb9fe908d650f9
#
_cell.length_a   1.000
_cell.length_b   1.000
_cell.length_c   1.000
_cell.angle_alpha   90.00
_cell.angle_beta   90.00
_cell.angle_gamma   90.00
#
_symmetry.space_group_name_H-M   'P 1'
#
loop_
_entity.id
_entity.type
_entity.pdbx_description
1 polymer ?
#
loop_
_entity_poly.entity_id
_entity_poly.type
_entity_poly.pdbx_seq_one_letter_code
_entity_poly.pdbx_strand_id
1 'polypeptide(L)'
;MERIKLVFDKCNYVVKENDGVVVALITAHIDKYVKGVDRYVMENIKVTGVARCHRDAFDETTGKKLARAKAERSAYIAARNILYDELRDINKGVSTFNTSIDFFNECIDHQDDYINEF
;
A
#
# COMPACT_ATOMS: atom_id res chain seq x y z
N MET A 1 5.58 -19.27 -2.14
CA MET A 1 4.94 -18.26 -1.26
C MET A 1 4.15 -17.28 -2.11
N GLU A 2 2.89 -17.11 -1.79
CA GLU A 2 2.01 -16.17 -2.49
C GLU A 2 2.25 -14.75 -1.99
N ARG A 3 2.35 -13.79 -2.90
CA ARG A 3 2.53 -12.38 -2.55
C ARG A 3 1.67 -11.48 -3.44
N ILE A 4 1.27 -10.34 -2.91
CA ILE A 4 0.59 -9.30 -3.66
C ILE A 4 1.63 -8.64 -4.57
N LYS A 5 1.29 -8.50 -5.85
CA LYS A 5 2.17 -7.89 -6.84
C LYS A 5 1.73 -6.46 -7.15
N LEU A 6 2.71 -5.61 -7.34
CA LEU A 6 2.51 -4.28 -7.91
C LEU A 6 2.71 -4.39 -9.43
N VAL A 7 1.70 -3.97 -10.19
CA VAL A 7 1.73 -3.99 -11.65
C VAL A 7 1.90 -2.56 -12.14
N PHE A 8 2.95 -2.32 -12.92
CA PHE A 8 3.19 -1.04 -13.56
C PHE A 8 2.42 -0.99 -14.89
N ASP A 9 1.47 -0.07 -15.00
CA ASP A 9 0.60 0.04 -16.16
C ASP A 9 1.16 0.94 -17.24
N LYS A 10 1.70 2.09 -16.84
CA LYS A 10 2.14 3.12 -17.76
C LYS A 10 3.23 3.99 -17.15
N CYS A 11 4.19 4.39 -17.98
CA CYS A 11 5.21 5.35 -17.63
C CYS A 11 5.30 6.41 -18.72
N ASN A 12 5.00 7.65 -18.38
CA ASN A 12 5.15 8.81 -19.27
C ASN A 12 6.27 9.71 -18.74
N TYR A 13 6.87 10.46 -19.66
CA TYR A 13 7.95 11.39 -19.32
C TYR A 13 7.59 12.81 -19.73
N VAL A 14 8.02 13.75 -18.90
CA VAL A 14 8.06 15.17 -19.24
C VAL A 14 9.52 15.60 -19.16
N VAL A 15 10.07 16.07 -20.29
CA VAL A 15 11.47 16.48 -20.40
C VAL A 15 11.53 17.98 -20.55
N LYS A 16 12.23 18.63 -19.62
CA LYS A 16 12.50 20.07 -19.64
C LYS A 16 14.01 20.28 -19.76
N GLU A 17 14.52 20.18 -20.99
CA GLU A 17 15.95 20.23 -21.26
C GLU A 17 16.60 21.54 -20.75
N ASN A 18 15.93 22.67 -20.96
CA ASN A 18 16.44 23.97 -20.54
C ASN A 18 16.61 24.09 -19.01
N ASP A 19 15.82 23.34 -18.25
CA ASP A 19 15.87 23.30 -16.79
C ASP A 19 16.71 22.14 -16.27
N GLY A 20 17.16 21.25 -17.15
CA GLY A 20 17.88 20.05 -16.78
C GLY A 20 17.02 19.05 -15.98
N VAL A 21 15.72 19.00 -16.27
CA VAL A 21 14.75 18.22 -15.49
C VAL A 21 14.05 17.18 -16.37
N VAL A 22 13.98 15.96 -15.87
CA VAL A 22 13.15 14.89 -16.44
C VAL A 22 12.20 14.40 -15.34
N VAL A 23 10.92 14.37 -15.65
CA VAL A 23 9.89 13.86 -14.74
C VAL A 23 9.30 12.58 -15.34
N ALA A 24 9.29 11.50 -14.57
CA ALA A 24 8.58 10.27 -14.89
C ALA A 24 7.25 10.23 -14.14
N LEU A 25 6.19 9.90 -14.86
CA LEU A 25 4.84 9.77 -14.33
C LEU A 25 4.44 8.30 -14.48
N ILE A 26 4.31 7.59 -13.38
CA ILE A 26 3.96 6.17 -13.38
C ILE A 26 2.56 5.98 -12.82
N THR A 27 1.77 5.18 -13.54
CA THR A 27 0.54 4.60 -13.02
C THR A 27 0.76 3.11 -12.79
N ALA A 28 0.28 2.62 -11.67
CA ALA A 28 0.42 1.22 -11.28
C ALA A 28 -0.83 0.80 -10.50
N HIS A 29 -0.96 -0.49 -10.22
CA HIS A 29 -2.08 -0.98 -9.42
C HIS A 29 -1.73 -2.24 -8.66
N ILE A 30 -2.47 -2.44 -7.57
CA ILE A 30 -2.57 -3.68 -6.83
C ILE A 30 -4.00 -4.17 -7.00
N ASP A 31 -4.16 -5.46 -7.30
CA ASP A 31 -5.48 -6.08 -7.48
C ASP A 31 -5.35 -7.55 -7.12
N LYS A 32 -5.75 -7.91 -5.90
CA LYS A 32 -5.64 -9.28 -5.45
C LYS A 32 -6.57 -9.62 -4.29
N TYR A 33 -7.19 -10.80 -4.41
CA TYR A 33 -7.86 -11.44 -3.28
C TYR A 33 -6.84 -12.20 -2.44
N VAL A 34 -6.81 -11.91 -1.14
CA VAL A 34 -5.88 -12.55 -0.19
C VAL A 34 -6.61 -13.67 0.54
N LYS A 35 -6.26 -14.91 0.18
CA LYS A 35 -6.77 -16.12 0.86
C LYS A 35 -6.41 -16.06 2.33
N GLY A 36 -6.75 -16.65 3.22
CA GLY A 36 -6.35 -16.64 4.62
C GLY A 36 -6.95 -15.51 5.44
N VAL A 37 -7.11 -14.33 4.88
CA VAL A 37 -7.84 -13.22 5.51
C VAL A 37 -9.15 -12.90 4.80
N ASP A 38 -9.42 -13.58 3.68
CA ASP A 38 -10.63 -13.44 2.86
C ASP A 38 -10.95 -11.97 2.54
N ARG A 39 -9.93 -11.24 2.09
CA ARG A 39 -10.01 -9.83 1.80
C ARG A 39 -9.48 -9.53 0.40
N TYR A 40 -10.20 -8.68 -0.32
CA TYR A 40 -9.80 -8.18 -1.62
C TYR A 40 -9.12 -6.83 -1.48
N VAL A 41 -7.90 -6.72 -1.99
CA VAL A 41 -7.13 -5.48 -1.99
C VAL A 41 -7.01 -4.97 -3.41
N MET A 42 -7.57 -3.80 -3.67
CA MET A 42 -7.47 -3.14 -4.96
C MET A 42 -7.18 -1.65 -4.74
N GLU A 43 -6.13 -1.15 -5.38
CA GLU A 43 -5.76 0.26 -5.30
C GLU A 43 -5.00 0.68 -6.54
N ASN A 44 -5.35 1.85 -7.08
CA ASN A 44 -4.61 2.49 -8.15
C ASN A 44 -3.59 3.46 -7.55
N ILE A 45 -2.39 3.45 -8.10
CA ILE A 45 -1.26 4.24 -7.62
C ILE A 45 -0.78 5.16 -8.74
N LYS A 46 -0.63 6.45 -8.43
CA LYS A 46 -0.02 7.43 -9.33
C LYS A 46 1.13 8.08 -8.60
N VAL A 47 2.31 8.00 -9.18
CA VAL A 47 3.53 8.54 -8.59
C VAL A 47 4.37 9.26 -9.63
N THR A 48 5.26 10.12 -9.14
CA THR A 48 6.23 10.83 -9.97
C THR A 48 7.64 10.61 -9.45
N GLY A 49 8.60 10.66 -10.37
CA GLY A 49 10.02 10.70 -10.06
C GLY A 49 10.67 11.83 -10.83
N VAL A 50 11.58 12.56 -10.21
CA VAL A 50 12.23 13.71 -10.81
C VAL A 50 13.73 13.50 -10.83
N ALA A 51 14.33 13.58 -12.02
CA ALA A 51 15.78 13.62 -12.19
C ALA A 51 16.21 15.04 -12.56
N ARG A 52 17.23 15.55 -11.88
CA ARG A 52 17.81 16.86 -12.14
C ARG A 52 19.26 16.67 -12.55
N CYS A 53 19.65 17.31 -13.65
CA CYS A 53 21.03 17.28 -14.12
C CYS A 53 21.51 18.70 -14.44
N HIS A 54 22.83 18.88 -14.40
CA HIS A 54 23.44 20.12 -14.86
C HIS A 54 23.10 20.36 -16.32
N ARG A 55 22.80 21.60 -16.70
CA ARG A 55 22.49 22.00 -18.08
C ARG A 55 23.52 21.52 -19.08
N ASP A 56 24.79 21.67 -18.71
CA ASP A 56 25.93 21.38 -19.60
C ASP A 56 26.18 19.85 -19.73
N ALA A 57 25.64 19.07 -18.82
CA ALA A 57 25.78 17.61 -18.79
C ALA A 57 24.44 16.88 -18.93
N PHE A 58 23.44 17.55 -19.52
CA PHE A 58 22.11 16.96 -19.68
C PHE A 58 22.14 15.77 -20.63
N ASP A 59 21.71 14.62 -20.13
CA ASP A 59 21.53 13.40 -20.89
C ASP A 59 20.10 12.90 -20.67
N GLU A 60 19.28 13.04 -21.69
CA GLU A 60 17.87 12.65 -21.62
C GLU A 60 17.68 11.17 -21.29
N THR A 61 18.47 10.30 -21.88
CA THR A 61 18.39 8.86 -21.66
C THR A 61 18.68 8.51 -20.18
N THR A 62 19.76 9.05 -19.65
CA THR A 62 20.15 8.86 -18.24
C THR A 62 19.11 9.50 -17.31
N GLY A 63 18.63 10.69 -17.65
CA GLY A 63 17.60 11.40 -16.90
C GLY A 63 16.29 10.60 -16.81
N LYS A 64 15.86 10.01 -17.92
CA LYS A 64 14.67 9.15 -17.96
C LYS A 64 14.84 7.90 -17.08
N LYS A 65 16.00 7.23 -17.16
CA LYS A 65 16.28 6.05 -16.32
C LYS A 65 16.23 6.39 -14.84
N LEU A 66 16.85 7.49 -14.45
CA LEU A 66 16.87 7.92 -13.05
C LEU A 66 15.49 8.36 -12.56
N ALA A 67 14.77 9.16 -13.36
CA ALA A 67 13.41 9.60 -13.03
C ALA A 67 12.47 8.40 -12.87
N ARG A 68 12.54 7.44 -13.79
CA ARG A 68 11.76 6.20 -13.71
C ARG A 68 12.09 5.39 -12.45
N ALA A 69 13.37 5.22 -12.13
CA ALA A 69 13.78 4.50 -10.93
C ALA A 69 13.24 5.15 -9.66
N LYS A 70 13.27 6.48 -9.58
CA LYS A 70 12.70 7.22 -8.46
C LYS A 70 11.19 7.07 -8.38
N ALA A 71 10.49 7.11 -9.52
CA ALA A 71 9.04 6.90 -9.57
C ALA A 71 8.67 5.48 -9.18
N GLU A 72 9.38 4.46 -9.65
CA GLU A 72 9.17 3.06 -9.25
C GLU A 72 9.37 2.87 -7.75
N ARG A 73 10.42 3.47 -7.19
CA ARG A 73 10.63 3.45 -5.73
C ARG A 73 9.44 4.05 -4.98
N SER A 74 8.92 5.18 -5.44
CA SER A 74 7.73 5.81 -4.84
C SER A 74 6.50 4.92 -4.95
N ALA A 75 6.34 4.19 -6.06
CA ALA A 75 5.25 3.23 -6.25
C ALA A 75 5.35 2.06 -5.25
N TYR A 76 6.53 1.51 -5.03
CA TYR A 76 6.74 0.46 -4.03
C TYR A 76 6.45 0.95 -2.61
N ILE A 77 6.85 2.17 -2.28
CA ILE A 77 6.54 2.78 -0.97
C ILE A 77 5.01 2.94 -0.80
N ALA A 78 4.33 3.46 -1.82
CA ALA A 78 2.87 3.61 -1.81
C ALA A 78 2.16 2.25 -1.65
N ALA A 79 2.60 1.24 -2.39
CA ALA A 79 2.07 -0.12 -2.28
C ALA A 79 2.25 -0.69 -0.87
N ARG A 80 3.44 -0.56 -0.30
CA ARG A 80 3.72 -0.99 1.06
C ARG A 80 2.80 -0.31 2.08
N ASN A 81 2.58 0.99 1.94
CA ASN A 81 1.75 1.76 2.86
C ASN A 81 0.27 1.34 2.77
N ILE A 82 -0.21 1.02 1.57
CA ILE A 82 -1.54 0.46 1.36
C ILE A 82 -1.70 -0.86 2.15
N LEU A 83 -0.70 -1.74 2.07
CA LEU A 83 -0.73 -3.01 2.78
C LEU A 83 -0.67 -2.84 4.30
N TYR A 84 0.10 -1.87 4.80
CA TYR A 84 0.11 -1.54 6.22
C TYR A 84 -1.25 -1.05 6.70
N ASP A 85 -1.94 -0.21 5.92
CA ASP A 85 -3.28 0.27 6.26
C ASP A 85 -4.29 -0.87 6.29
N GLU A 86 -4.24 -1.78 5.32
CA GLU A 86 -5.08 -2.97 5.27
C GLU A 86 -4.83 -3.87 6.49
N LEU A 87 -3.58 -4.10 6.84
CA LEU A 87 -3.20 -4.91 7.99
C LEU A 87 -3.70 -4.28 9.31
N ARG A 88 -3.62 -2.97 9.43
CA ARG A 88 -4.14 -2.25 10.59
C ARG A 88 -5.65 -2.42 10.74
N ASP A 89 -6.40 -2.33 9.64
CA ASP A 89 -7.84 -2.51 9.63
C ASP A 89 -8.24 -3.93 10.03
N ILE A 90 -7.52 -4.94 9.54
CA ILE A 90 -7.70 -6.34 9.93
C ILE A 90 -7.44 -6.52 11.43
N ASN A 91 -6.36 -5.95 11.95
CA ASN A 91 -6.01 -6.04 13.37
C ASN A 91 -7.06 -5.35 14.27
N LYS A 92 -7.65 -4.23 13.83
CA LYS A 92 -8.76 -3.59 14.54
C LYS A 92 -9.98 -4.51 14.62
N GLY A 93 -10.31 -5.19 13.52
CA GLY A 93 -11.40 -6.16 13.49
C GLY A 93 -11.17 -7.31 14.47
N VAL A 94 -9.98 -7.87 14.50
CA VAL A 94 -9.57 -8.94 15.43
C VAL A 94 -9.71 -8.47 16.88
N SER A 95 -9.25 -7.27 17.20
CA SER A 95 -9.37 -6.69 18.54
C SER A 95 -10.83 -6.54 18.97
N THR A 96 -11.70 -6.08 18.08
CA THR A 96 -13.14 -5.93 18.36
C THR A 96 -13.78 -7.28 18.65
N PHE A 97 -13.47 -8.31 17.87
CA PHE A 97 -13.99 -9.66 18.10
C PHE A 97 -13.51 -10.23 19.44
N ASN A 98 -12.22 -10.07 19.76
CA ASN A 98 -11.68 -10.56 21.03
C ASN A 98 -12.33 -9.87 22.24
N THR A 99 -12.50 -8.55 22.19
CA THR A 99 -13.20 -7.79 23.24
C THR A 99 -14.64 -8.27 23.42
N SER A 100 -15.35 -8.54 22.31
CA SER A 100 -16.73 -9.01 22.34
C SER A 100 -16.85 -10.42 22.93
N ILE A 101 -15.92 -11.31 22.59
CA ILE A 101 -15.86 -12.67 23.16
C ILE A 101 -15.64 -12.61 24.67
N ASP A 102 -14.72 -11.79 25.13
CA ASP A 102 -14.45 -11.61 26.57
C ASP A 102 -15.68 -11.09 27.30
N PHE A 103 -16.39 -10.13 26.72
CA PHE A 103 -17.65 -9.61 27.28
C PHE A 103 -18.72 -10.73 27.38
N PHE A 104 -18.88 -11.52 26.33
CA PHE A 104 -19.87 -12.61 26.36
C PHE A 104 -19.49 -13.69 27.39
N ASN A 105 -18.22 -13.97 27.56
CA ASN A 105 -17.76 -14.89 28.62
C ASN A 105 -18.11 -14.37 30.01
N GLU A 106 -17.97 -13.07 30.25
CA GLU A 106 -18.42 -12.45 31.52
C GLU A 106 -19.92 -12.61 31.71
N CYS A 107 -20.72 -12.41 30.67
CA CYS A 107 -22.18 -12.61 30.73
C CYS A 107 -22.54 -14.07 31.06
N ILE A 108 -21.83 -15.02 30.49
CA ILE A 108 -22.02 -16.45 30.78
C ILE A 108 -21.74 -16.75 32.25
N ASP A 109 -20.65 -16.23 32.79
CA ASP A 109 -20.27 -16.42 34.19
C ASP A 109 -21.33 -15.83 35.14
N HIS A 110 -21.85 -14.66 34.84
CA HIS A 110 -22.94 -14.05 35.60
C HIS A 110 -24.22 -14.89 35.55
N GLN A 111 -24.56 -15.47 34.42
CA GLN A 111 -25.71 -16.34 34.31
C GLN A 111 -25.52 -17.64 35.08
N ASP A 112 -24.33 -18.22 35.05
CA ASP A 112 -23.99 -19.42 35.82
C ASP A 112 -24.14 -19.15 37.32
N ASP A 113 -23.64 -18.02 37.82
CA ASP A 113 -23.79 -17.64 39.23
C ASP A 113 -25.26 -17.47 39.59
N TYR A 114 -26.05 -16.82 38.76
CA TYR A 114 -27.48 -16.64 38.97
C TYR A 114 -28.25 -17.98 39.01
N ILE A 115 -27.93 -18.88 38.09
CA ILE A 115 -28.53 -20.24 38.04
C ILE A 115 -28.17 -21.01 39.30
N ASN A 116 -26.97 -20.91 39.79
CA ASN A 116 -26.50 -21.59 40.99
C ASN A 116 -27.16 -21.10 42.28
N GLU A 117 -27.80 -19.93 42.27
CA GLU A 117 -28.57 -19.40 43.40
C GLU A 117 -29.91 -20.14 43.59
N PHE A 118 -30.37 -20.82 42.58
CA PHE A 118 -31.58 -21.62 42.67
C PHE A 118 -31.26 -23.01 43.25
#